data_99b182369a9277e07ae414aba322d8f8
#
_entry.id   99b182369a9277e07ae414aba322d8f8
#
_cell.length_a   1.000
_cell.length_b   1.000
_cell.length_c   1.000
_cell.angle_alpha   90.00
_cell.angle_beta   90.00
_cell.angle_gamma   90.00
#
_symmetry.space_group_name_H-M   'P 1'
#
loop_
_entity.id
_entity.type
_entity.pdbx_description
1 polymer ?
#
loop_
_entity_poly.entity_id
_entity_poly.type
_entity_poly.pdbx_seq_one_letter_code
_entity_poly.pdbx_strand_id
1 'polypeptide(L)'
;DEILESPTMEGLDFSNNQVTAANVYLGAKPIADALEKGADIVIVGRTVDSALALGPLIYEYKWKNEDLDLLGSGTICGHLLECGAQVTGAYFADPGFKDVPNLAKVGFPIAEFYEDGSFVITKPKNTGGLVSKATITEQLLYETHDPSNYLVPDVTADMSKLILEDCGENRILVKGGKGKKAPQKLKATICCDNGFMGEAEISYAGPNALARAKLAGEVISERIQILGLQGQLRVEIIGAGSVHFSMDESSSYELPNDGDYRVRTSAIYPKRYQAQQMVDEVMSLYCCGPAAGGGGRGYVTPQSSTASILVSREVVNPNVQIKIL
;
A
#
# COMPACT_ATOMS: atom_id res chain seq x y z
N ASP A 1 -21.18 2.41 -18.35
CA ASP A 1 -22.09 1.27 -18.08
C ASP A 1 -21.38 -0.07 -18.25
N GLU A 2 -20.61 -0.32 -19.32
CA GLU A 2 -19.81 -1.55 -19.50
C GLU A 2 -18.81 -1.82 -18.35
N ILE A 3 -18.33 -0.78 -17.69
CA ILE A 3 -17.39 -0.90 -16.56
C ILE A 3 -18.08 -1.51 -15.34
N LEU A 4 -19.34 -1.16 -15.09
CA LEU A 4 -20.10 -1.63 -13.94
C LEU A 4 -20.64 -3.07 -14.11
N GLU A 5 -20.69 -3.57 -15.34
CA GLU A 5 -21.11 -4.94 -15.66
C GLU A 5 -19.93 -5.93 -15.66
N SER A 6 -18.68 -5.42 -15.57
CA SER A 6 -17.49 -6.28 -15.55
C SER A 6 -17.34 -6.96 -14.18
N PRO A 7 -17.06 -8.26 -14.13
CA PRO A 7 -16.80 -8.94 -12.87
C PRO A 7 -15.56 -8.36 -12.21
N THR A 8 -15.62 -8.15 -10.90
CA THR A 8 -14.47 -7.71 -10.13
C THR A 8 -13.46 -8.85 -9.98
N MET A 9 -12.18 -8.51 -9.84
CA MET A 9 -11.12 -9.51 -9.62
C MET A 9 -11.28 -10.20 -8.25
N GLU A 10 -11.90 -9.52 -7.30
CA GLU A 10 -12.20 -10.00 -5.95
C GLU A 10 -13.55 -10.74 -5.85
N GLY A 11 -14.29 -10.87 -6.95
CA GLY A 11 -15.62 -11.49 -6.97
C GLY A 11 -16.72 -10.68 -6.26
N LEU A 12 -16.50 -9.38 -6.04
CA LEU A 12 -17.47 -8.50 -5.39
C LEU A 12 -18.49 -7.97 -6.40
N ASP A 13 -19.73 -7.85 -5.97
CA ASP A 13 -20.81 -7.21 -6.74
C ASP A 13 -20.98 -5.74 -6.31
N PHE A 14 -20.82 -4.83 -7.25
CA PHE A 14 -20.99 -3.38 -7.04
C PHE A 14 -22.29 -2.82 -7.61
N SER A 15 -23.17 -3.65 -8.16
CA SER A 15 -24.39 -3.19 -8.83
C SER A 15 -25.30 -2.32 -7.94
N ASN A 16 -25.23 -2.50 -6.62
CA ASN A 16 -26.02 -1.77 -5.63
C ASN A 16 -25.24 -0.66 -4.89
N ASN A 17 -23.98 -0.44 -5.20
CA ASN A 17 -23.13 0.52 -4.51
C ASN A 17 -23.01 1.82 -5.32
N GLN A 18 -23.03 2.95 -4.63
CA GLN A 18 -22.77 4.25 -5.25
C GLN A 18 -21.29 4.35 -5.61
N VAL A 19 -20.97 4.26 -6.91
CA VAL A 19 -19.62 4.49 -7.41
C VAL A 19 -19.27 5.98 -7.27
N THR A 20 -18.16 6.26 -6.59
CA THR A 20 -17.65 7.61 -6.34
C THR A 20 -16.48 7.97 -7.24
N ALA A 21 -15.68 6.97 -7.65
CA ALA A 21 -14.57 7.15 -8.59
C ALA A 21 -14.23 5.84 -9.31
N ALA A 22 -13.63 5.97 -10.50
CA ALA A 22 -13.03 4.88 -11.24
C ALA A 22 -11.70 5.34 -11.83
N ASN A 23 -10.64 4.63 -11.55
CA ASN A 23 -9.28 5.01 -11.95
C ASN A 23 -8.60 3.86 -12.67
N VAL A 24 -8.28 4.07 -13.95
CA VAL A 24 -7.52 3.11 -14.75
C VAL A 24 -6.04 3.34 -14.53
N TYR A 25 -5.28 2.27 -14.33
CA TYR A 25 -3.82 2.32 -14.26
C TYR A 25 -3.25 2.47 -15.67
N LEU A 26 -2.79 3.67 -15.99
CA LEU A 26 -2.12 3.96 -17.25
C LEU A 26 -0.63 3.58 -17.18
N GLY A 27 -0.01 3.43 -18.36
CA GLY A 27 1.42 3.19 -18.48
C GLY A 27 2.24 4.47 -18.61
N ALA A 28 3.48 4.29 -19.01
CA ALA A 28 4.51 5.33 -19.11
C ALA A 28 4.38 6.24 -20.36
N LYS A 29 3.72 5.75 -21.42
CA LYS A 29 3.65 6.48 -22.69
C LYS A 29 3.10 7.91 -22.57
N PRO A 30 2.02 8.22 -21.81
CA PRO A 30 1.54 9.60 -21.66
C PRO A 30 2.58 10.52 -21.03
N ILE A 31 3.45 10.01 -20.14
CA ILE A 31 4.53 10.77 -19.52
C ILE A 31 5.61 11.09 -20.57
N ALA A 32 6.04 10.07 -21.31
CA ALA A 32 7.01 10.24 -22.39
C ALA A 32 6.50 11.22 -23.47
N ASP A 33 5.23 11.13 -23.86
CA ASP A 33 4.61 12.04 -24.83
C ASP A 33 4.51 13.49 -24.32
N ALA A 34 4.32 13.69 -23.01
CA ALA A 34 4.32 15.02 -22.40
C ALA A 34 5.71 15.63 -22.41
N LEU A 35 6.75 14.85 -22.08
CA LEU A 35 8.16 15.27 -22.15
C LEU A 35 8.57 15.60 -23.60
N GLU A 36 8.13 14.81 -24.58
CA GLU A 36 8.39 15.09 -26.01
C GLU A 36 7.77 16.42 -26.48
N LYS A 37 6.67 16.85 -25.84
CA LYS A 37 6.06 18.16 -26.07
C LYS A 37 6.72 19.30 -25.31
N GLY A 38 7.82 19.03 -24.60
CA GLY A 38 8.62 20.03 -23.88
C GLY A 38 8.13 20.36 -22.47
N ALA A 39 7.38 19.47 -21.83
CA ALA A 39 6.94 19.67 -20.45
C ALA A 39 8.11 19.53 -19.46
N ASP A 40 8.32 20.53 -18.61
CA ASP A 40 9.28 20.49 -17.49
C ASP A 40 8.70 19.79 -16.26
N ILE A 41 7.37 19.85 -16.09
CA ILE A 41 6.64 19.23 -14.99
C ILE A 41 5.47 18.46 -15.60
N VAL A 42 5.36 17.18 -15.21
CA VAL A 42 4.28 16.30 -15.67
C VAL A 42 3.43 15.84 -14.49
N ILE A 43 2.16 16.24 -14.50
CA ILE A 43 1.16 15.78 -13.53
C ILE A 43 0.25 14.79 -14.22
N VAL A 44 0.20 13.57 -13.70
CA VAL A 44 -0.62 12.48 -14.24
C VAL A 44 -1.75 12.11 -13.29
N GLY A 45 -2.81 11.53 -13.84
CA GLY A 45 -3.82 10.82 -13.07
C GLY A 45 -3.25 9.50 -12.52
N ARG A 46 -4.11 8.49 -12.31
CA ARG A 46 -3.63 7.18 -11.88
C ARG A 46 -2.80 6.50 -12.97
N THR A 47 -1.56 6.20 -12.67
CA THR A 47 -0.65 5.42 -13.51
C THR A 47 -0.05 4.30 -12.67
N VAL A 48 0.56 3.29 -13.30
CA VAL A 48 1.38 2.32 -12.57
C VAL A 48 2.62 3.03 -12.03
N ASP A 49 3.03 2.70 -10.82
CA ASP A 49 4.01 3.48 -10.07
C ASP A 49 5.39 3.48 -10.77
N SER A 50 5.81 2.35 -11.34
CA SER A 50 7.02 2.24 -12.15
C SER A 50 7.05 3.14 -13.41
N ALA A 51 5.89 3.58 -13.90
CA ALA A 51 5.80 4.47 -15.06
C ALA A 51 6.43 5.85 -14.83
N LEU A 52 6.53 6.29 -13.57
CA LEU A 52 7.18 7.55 -13.23
C LEU A 52 8.69 7.58 -13.59
N ALA A 53 9.34 6.42 -13.55
CA ALA A 53 10.71 6.27 -14.02
C ALA A 53 10.76 5.80 -15.49
N LEU A 54 9.89 4.87 -15.89
CA LEU A 54 9.87 4.33 -17.25
C LEU A 54 9.55 5.41 -18.31
N GLY A 55 8.66 6.37 -18.01
CA GLY A 55 8.30 7.45 -18.92
C GLY A 55 9.50 8.31 -19.35
N PRO A 56 10.27 8.88 -18.41
CA PRO A 56 11.53 9.55 -18.72
C PRO A 56 12.54 8.70 -19.47
N LEU A 57 12.69 7.40 -19.16
CA LEU A 57 13.58 6.49 -19.89
C LEU A 57 13.15 6.30 -21.35
N ILE A 58 11.87 6.10 -21.61
CA ILE A 58 11.32 6.02 -22.98
C ILE A 58 11.61 7.31 -23.73
N TYR A 59 11.40 8.46 -23.11
CA TYR A 59 11.67 9.77 -23.73
C TYR A 59 13.14 9.98 -24.02
N GLU A 60 14.02 9.72 -23.09
CA GLU A 60 15.46 9.98 -23.21
C GLU A 60 16.12 9.04 -24.24
N TYR A 61 15.86 7.75 -24.13
CA TYR A 61 16.45 6.73 -24.99
C TYR A 61 15.68 6.47 -26.30
N LYS A 62 14.53 7.15 -26.50
CA LYS A 62 13.66 7.00 -27.69
C LYS A 62 13.23 5.56 -27.95
N TRP A 63 12.92 4.81 -26.86
CA TRP A 63 12.50 3.42 -26.96
C TRP A 63 11.15 3.28 -27.67
N LYS A 64 11.03 2.17 -28.41
CA LYS A 64 9.80 1.79 -29.12
C LYS A 64 9.07 0.69 -28.35
N ASN A 65 7.81 0.46 -28.72
CA ASN A 65 7.00 -0.60 -28.10
C ASN A 65 7.56 -2.02 -28.33
N GLU A 66 8.43 -2.20 -29.31
CA GLU A 66 9.08 -3.46 -29.67
C GLU A 66 10.35 -3.73 -28.83
N ASP A 67 10.89 -2.71 -28.16
CA ASP A 67 12.09 -2.81 -27.33
C ASP A 67 11.76 -3.45 -25.96
N LEU A 68 11.15 -4.63 -26.01
CA LEU A 68 10.52 -5.27 -24.85
C LEU A 68 11.49 -5.47 -23.67
N ASP A 69 12.72 -5.87 -23.93
CA ASP A 69 13.70 -6.10 -22.86
C ASP A 69 14.12 -4.79 -22.18
N LEU A 70 14.23 -3.69 -22.93
CA LEU A 70 14.52 -2.36 -22.39
C LEU A 70 13.33 -1.82 -21.58
N LEU A 71 12.11 -1.98 -22.10
CA LEU A 71 10.89 -1.64 -21.37
C LEU A 71 10.74 -2.46 -20.07
N GLY A 72 11.07 -3.75 -20.12
CA GLY A 72 11.08 -4.61 -18.94
C GLY A 72 12.11 -4.15 -17.91
N SER A 73 13.34 -3.86 -18.34
CA SER A 73 14.39 -3.37 -17.47
C SER A 73 14.07 -1.99 -16.87
N GLY A 74 13.54 -1.06 -17.67
CA GLY A 74 13.07 0.25 -17.20
C GLY A 74 11.91 0.14 -16.19
N THR A 75 11.00 -0.81 -16.40
CA THR A 75 9.93 -1.12 -15.43
C THR A 75 10.50 -1.62 -14.10
N ILE A 76 11.48 -2.54 -14.15
CA ILE A 76 12.15 -3.06 -12.94
C ILE A 76 12.89 -1.92 -12.22
N CYS A 77 13.57 -1.05 -12.95
CA CYS A 77 14.18 0.15 -12.39
C CYS A 77 13.14 1.03 -11.67
N GLY A 78 12.00 1.28 -12.32
CA GLY A 78 10.89 2.04 -11.73
C GLY A 78 10.33 1.39 -10.47
N HIS A 79 10.16 0.08 -10.46
CA HIS A 79 9.72 -0.68 -9.29
C HIS A 79 10.69 -0.55 -8.10
N LEU A 80 11.99 -0.48 -8.35
CA LEU A 80 12.99 -0.24 -7.31
C LEU A 80 12.99 1.20 -6.77
N LEU A 81 12.47 2.16 -7.54
CA LEU A 81 12.45 3.58 -7.15
C LEU A 81 11.13 4.02 -6.51
N GLU A 82 10.02 3.39 -6.86
CA GLU A 82 8.66 3.87 -6.56
C GLU A 82 8.35 4.01 -5.07
N CYS A 83 8.85 3.10 -4.24
CA CYS A 83 8.67 3.13 -2.78
C CYS A 83 9.68 4.02 -2.06
N GLY A 84 10.33 4.95 -2.77
CA GLY A 84 11.26 5.91 -2.21
C GLY A 84 12.40 5.24 -1.44
N ALA A 85 12.59 5.59 -0.18
CA ALA A 85 13.71 5.09 0.63
C ALA A 85 13.62 3.60 1.02
N GLN A 86 12.62 2.86 0.60
CA GLN A 86 12.50 1.43 0.92
C GLN A 86 13.71 0.64 0.40
N VAL A 87 14.07 0.81 -0.87
CA VAL A 87 15.24 0.14 -1.47
C VAL A 87 16.58 0.60 -0.88
N THR A 88 16.61 1.75 -0.21
CA THR A 88 17.77 2.26 0.52
C THR A 88 17.71 1.95 2.02
N GLY A 89 16.88 1.02 2.44
CA GLY A 89 16.87 0.40 3.75
C GLY A 89 15.79 0.86 4.73
N ALA A 90 14.89 1.79 4.36
CA ALA A 90 13.89 2.33 5.29
C ALA A 90 12.91 1.27 5.79
N TYR A 91 12.29 0.50 4.93
CA TYR A 91 11.37 -0.58 5.30
C TYR A 91 12.07 -1.91 5.59
N PHE A 92 13.32 -2.01 5.18
CA PHE A 92 14.19 -3.18 5.37
C PHE A 92 14.71 -3.31 6.81
N ALA A 93 14.88 -2.19 7.52
CA ALA A 93 15.56 -2.14 8.81
C ALA A 93 14.87 -2.99 9.89
N ASP A 94 15.61 -3.92 10.48
CA ASP A 94 15.19 -4.74 11.62
C ASP A 94 16.39 -4.86 12.59
N PRO A 95 16.41 -4.08 13.68
CA PRO A 95 17.59 -3.96 14.55
C PRO A 95 18.11 -5.31 15.07
N GLY A 96 19.40 -5.56 14.89
CA GLY A 96 20.07 -6.80 15.26
C GLY A 96 19.97 -7.92 14.21
N PHE A 97 19.15 -7.77 13.17
CA PHE A 97 19.03 -8.71 12.04
C PHE A 97 19.34 -8.04 10.69
N LYS A 98 18.82 -6.85 10.48
CA LYS A 98 18.97 -6.06 9.26
C LYS A 98 19.31 -4.62 9.65
N ASP A 99 20.53 -4.40 10.12
CA ASP A 99 20.94 -3.09 10.59
C ASP A 99 21.12 -2.10 9.44
N VAL A 100 20.50 -0.93 9.57
CA VAL A 100 20.58 0.16 8.61
C VAL A 100 21.11 1.42 9.31
N PRO A 101 22.25 1.99 8.89
CA PRO A 101 22.84 3.13 9.56
C PRO A 101 22.06 4.42 9.34
N ASN A 102 21.98 5.25 10.39
CA ASN A 102 21.44 6.61 10.35
C ASN A 102 20.06 6.72 9.65
N LEU A 103 19.11 5.85 10.00
CA LEU A 103 17.80 5.74 9.33
C LEU A 103 17.03 7.07 9.34
N ALA A 104 17.18 7.92 10.36
CA ALA A 104 16.56 9.25 10.40
C ALA A 104 17.07 10.22 9.31
N LYS A 105 18.19 9.91 8.67
CA LYS A 105 18.78 10.66 7.54
C LYS A 105 18.81 9.83 6.27
N VAL A 106 17.95 8.84 6.14
CA VAL A 106 17.94 7.94 4.99
C VAL A 106 17.83 8.73 3.68
N GLY A 107 18.70 8.40 2.72
CA GLY A 107 18.68 8.99 1.38
C GLY A 107 17.71 8.26 0.46
N PHE A 108 17.00 9.00 -0.38
CA PHE A 108 16.17 8.41 -1.44
C PHE A 108 17.06 7.77 -2.52
N PRO A 109 16.55 6.75 -3.24
CA PRO A 109 17.33 6.07 -4.26
C PRO A 109 17.61 6.96 -5.48
N ILE A 110 18.73 6.66 -6.12
CA ILE A 110 19.12 7.17 -7.43
C ILE A 110 19.36 5.95 -8.32
N ALA A 111 18.80 5.96 -9.52
CA ALA A 111 19.14 5.01 -10.57
C ALA A 111 20.02 5.68 -11.63
N GLU A 112 21.14 5.07 -11.93
CA GLU A 112 22.01 5.42 -13.07
C GLU A 112 21.75 4.37 -14.16
N PHE A 113 20.99 4.73 -15.19
CA PHE A 113 20.55 3.81 -16.23
C PHE A 113 21.47 3.88 -17.47
N TYR A 114 21.73 2.74 -18.11
CA TYR A 114 22.62 2.61 -19.28
C TYR A 114 21.86 2.15 -20.52
N GLU A 115 22.43 2.42 -21.70
CA GLU A 115 21.83 2.09 -23.01
C GLU A 115 21.56 0.58 -23.23
N ASP A 116 22.34 -0.29 -22.58
CA ASP A 116 22.18 -1.74 -22.65
C ASP A 116 21.05 -2.29 -21.76
N GLY A 117 20.34 -1.42 -21.06
CA GLY A 117 19.26 -1.78 -20.15
C GLY A 117 19.75 -2.17 -18.76
N SER A 118 21.06 -2.18 -18.49
CA SER A 118 21.56 -2.30 -17.11
C SER A 118 21.45 -0.98 -16.38
N PHE A 119 21.45 -1.02 -15.04
CA PHE A 119 21.41 0.20 -14.23
C PHE A 119 22.02 -0.02 -12.85
N VAL A 120 22.50 1.05 -12.23
CA VAL A 120 23.01 1.04 -10.87
C VAL A 120 22.03 1.72 -9.94
N ILE A 121 21.64 1.04 -8.86
CA ILE A 121 20.92 1.67 -7.74
C ILE A 121 21.95 2.16 -6.72
N THR A 122 21.78 3.41 -6.32
CA THR A 122 22.60 4.07 -5.30
C THR A 122 21.76 5.07 -4.51
N LYS A 123 22.39 5.89 -3.67
CA LYS A 123 21.77 6.95 -2.88
C LYS A 123 22.68 8.18 -2.79
N PRO A 124 22.16 9.36 -2.40
CA PRO A 124 22.98 10.56 -2.22
C PRO A 124 24.10 10.33 -1.21
N LYS A 125 25.27 10.91 -1.50
CA LYS A 125 26.40 10.90 -0.57
C LYS A 125 26.03 11.60 0.74
N ASN A 126 26.66 11.19 1.83
CA ASN A 126 26.48 11.76 3.18
C ASN A 126 25.05 11.63 3.75
N THR A 127 24.24 10.70 3.23
CA THR A 127 22.94 10.31 3.79
C THR A 127 23.04 9.00 4.55
N GLY A 128 22.09 8.76 5.45
CA GLY A 128 21.86 7.45 6.06
C GLY A 128 21.29 6.44 5.05
N GLY A 129 20.99 5.25 5.53
CA GLY A 129 20.48 4.16 4.67
C GLY A 129 21.59 3.22 4.19
N LEU A 130 21.15 2.15 3.53
CA LEU A 130 21.99 1.08 3.01
C LEU A 130 21.46 0.63 1.65
N VAL A 131 22.30 0.64 0.62
CA VAL A 131 22.02 -0.03 -0.65
C VAL A 131 22.87 -1.28 -0.76
N SER A 132 22.22 -2.43 -0.80
CA SER A 132 22.85 -3.75 -0.85
C SER A 132 22.03 -4.70 -1.71
N LYS A 133 22.61 -5.86 -2.05
CA LYS A 133 21.84 -6.92 -2.73
C LYS A 133 20.60 -7.31 -1.95
N ALA A 134 20.67 -7.33 -0.62
CA ALA A 134 19.53 -7.69 0.23
C ALA A 134 18.40 -6.65 0.17
N THR A 135 18.70 -5.34 0.26
CA THR A 135 17.69 -4.29 0.16
C THR A 135 17.02 -4.25 -1.22
N ILE A 136 17.80 -4.47 -2.28
CA ILE A 136 17.27 -4.57 -3.64
C ILE A 136 16.39 -5.82 -3.80
N THR A 137 16.84 -6.98 -3.34
CA THR A 137 16.06 -8.21 -3.44
C THR A 137 14.74 -8.10 -2.70
N GLU A 138 14.72 -7.51 -1.51
CA GLU A 138 13.50 -7.31 -0.73
C GLU A 138 12.53 -6.36 -1.45
N GLN A 139 13.02 -5.27 -2.05
CA GLN A 139 12.20 -4.38 -2.87
C GLN A 139 11.69 -5.05 -4.15
N LEU A 140 12.50 -5.85 -4.84
CA LEU A 140 12.08 -6.59 -6.04
C LEU A 140 10.93 -7.56 -5.75
N LEU A 141 10.88 -8.13 -4.54
CA LEU A 141 9.85 -9.06 -4.12
C LEU A 141 8.63 -8.38 -3.48
N TYR A 142 8.75 -7.10 -3.13
CA TYR A 142 7.66 -6.33 -2.54
C TYR A 142 6.51 -6.19 -3.54
N GLU A 143 5.29 -6.58 -3.13
CA GLU A 143 4.08 -6.56 -3.98
C GLU A 143 4.19 -7.36 -5.30
N THR A 144 5.17 -8.24 -5.42
CA THR A 144 5.42 -9.06 -6.62
C THR A 144 4.92 -10.48 -6.40
N HIS A 145 3.85 -10.89 -7.08
CA HIS A 145 3.28 -12.24 -6.99
C HIS A 145 4.07 -13.26 -7.80
N ASP A 146 4.50 -12.88 -9.00
CA ASP A 146 5.29 -13.71 -9.91
C ASP A 146 6.41 -12.89 -10.54
N PRO A 147 7.65 -13.05 -10.06
CA PRO A 147 8.81 -12.35 -10.61
C PRO A 147 9.06 -12.59 -12.11
N SER A 148 8.53 -13.67 -12.68
CA SER A 148 8.65 -13.96 -14.10
C SER A 148 7.57 -13.28 -14.94
N ASN A 149 6.51 -12.75 -14.34
CA ASN A 149 5.37 -12.12 -15.01
C ASN A 149 4.84 -10.92 -14.21
N TYR A 150 5.66 -9.92 -14.00
CA TYR A 150 5.25 -8.66 -13.39
C TYR A 150 4.47 -7.82 -14.41
N LEU A 151 3.15 -7.78 -14.24
CA LEU A 151 2.22 -7.21 -15.22
C LEU A 151 2.07 -5.70 -15.02
N VAL A 152 2.53 -4.92 -15.99
CA VAL A 152 2.26 -3.47 -16.05
C VAL A 152 1.69 -3.08 -17.43
N PRO A 153 1.08 -1.89 -17.55
CA PRO A 153 0.47 -1.48 -18.82
C PRO A 153 1.41 -1.48 -20.01
N ASP A 154 2.69 -1.21 -19.83
CA ASP A 154 3.64 -1.05 -20.94
C ASP A 154 4.26 -2.38 -21.39
N VAL A 155 4.46 -3.30 -20.46
CA VAL A 155 5.17 -4.56 -20.71
C VAL A 155 4.78 -5.59 -19.62
N THR A 156 5.01 -6.87 -19.87
CA THR A 156 5.11 -7.88 -18.81
C THR A 156 6.58 -8.06 -18.50
N ALA A 157 7.04 -7.50 -17.37
CA ALA A 157 8.45 -7.57 -16.98
C ALA A 157 8.78 -8.94 -16.35
N ASP A 158 9.98 -9.44 -16.65
CA ASP A 158 10.53 -10.67 -16.08
C ASP A 158 11.83 -10.34 -15.34
N MET A 159 11.77 -10.44 -14.03
CA MET A 159 12.89 -10.20 -13.13
C MET A 159 13.48 -11.49 -12.53
N SER A 160 13.00 -12.65 -12.97
CA SER A 160 13.39 -13.96 -12.42
C SER A 160 14.87 -14.33 -12.63
N LYS A 161 15.53 -13.67 -13.59
CA LYS A 161 16.93 -13.93 -13.95
C LYS A 161 17.84 -12.72 -13.78
N LEU A 162 17.44 -11.78 -12.93
CA LEU A 162 18.26 -10.62 -12.60
C LEU A 162 19.60 -11.04 -11.97
N ILE A 163 20.63 -10.31 -12.34
CA ILE A 163 21.97 -10.42 -11.74
C ILE A 163 22.24 -9.14 -10.98
N LEU A 164 22.57 -9.28 -9.70
CA LEU A 164 22.92 -8.18 -8.80
C LEU A 164 24.41 -8.25 -8.48
N GLU A 165 25.16 -7.20 -8.82
CA GLU A 165 26.60 -7.13 -8.60
C GLU A 165 26.97 -5.89 -7.78
N ASP A 166 27.83 -6.08 -6.77
CA ASP A 166 28.39 -4.95 -6.03
C ASP A 166 29.38 -4.21 -6.94
N CYS A 167 29.18 -2.91 -7.11
CA CYS A 167 30.06 -2.07 -7.91
C CYS A 167 30.57 -0.83 -7.15
N GLY A 168 30.54 -0.89 -5.82
CA GLY A 168 31.00 0.15 -4.91
C GLY A 168 30.15 0.22 -3.64
N GLU A 169 30.58 1.04 -2.69
CA GLU A 169 29.81 1.25 -1.47
C GLU A 169 28.45 1.86 -1.77
N ASN A 170 27.37 1.23 -1.29
CA ASN A 170 26.00 1.60 -1.59
C ASN A 170 25.71 1.73 -3.10
N ARG A 171 26.27 0.85 -3.89
CA ARG A 171 26.11 0.84 -5.36
C ARG A 171 25.96 -0.60 -5.85
N ILE A 172 24.79 -0.94 -6.36
CA ILE A 172 24.48 -2.26 -6.89
C ILE A 172 24.11 -2.15 -8.36
N LEU A 173 24.85 -2.81 -9.20
CA LEU A 173 24.53 -2.99 -10.63
C LEU A 173 23.44 -4.07 -10.76
N VAL A 174 22.37 -3.72 -11.46
CA VAL A 174 21.24 -4.59 -11.81
C VAL A 174 21.25 -4.81 -13.30
N LYS A 175 21.22 -6.06 -13.75
CA LYS A 175 21.19 -6.43 -15.16
C LYS A 175 20.42 -7.71 -15.41
N GLY A 176 20.02 -7.93 -16.66
CA GLY A 176 19.30 -9.15 -17.08
C GLY A 176 17.78 -9.04 -16.98
N GLY A 177 17.23 -7.85 -16.79
CA GLY A 177 15.80 -7.60 -16.90
C GLY A 177 15.29 -7.95 -18.31
N LYS A 178 14.12 -8.57 -18.38
CA LYS A 178 13.49 -8.98 -19.64
C LYS A 178 12.05 -8.48 -19.71
N GLY A 179 11.53 -8.39 -20.93
CA GLY A 179 10.15 -7.99 -21.18
C GLY A 179 9.45 -8.92 -22.17
N LYS A 180 8.17 -9.11 -21.93
CA LYS A 180 7.23 -9.81 -22.80
C LYS A 180 6.13 -8.82 -23.21
N LYS A 181 5.31 -9.19 -24.20
CA LYS A 181 4.18 -8.33 -24.61
C LYS A 181 3.32 -7.88 -23.42
N ALA A 182 2.91 -6.63 -23.48
CA ALA A 182 2.02 -6.03 -22.50
C ALA A 182 0.68 -6.77 -22.40
N PRO A 183 0.02 -6.76 -21.23
CA PRO A 183 -1.32 -7.31 -21.05
C PRO A 183 -2.34 -6.65 -22.00
N GLN A 184 -3.33 -7.40 -22.47
CA GLN A 184 -4.37 -6.86 -23.36
C GLN A 184 -5.38 -5.96 -22.64
N LYS A 185 -5.55 -6.15 -21.34
CA LYS A 185 -6.44 -5.38 -20.49
C LYS A 185 -5.64 -4.56 -19.48
N LEU A 186 -6.24 -3.46 -19.03
CA LEU A 186 -5.71 -2.60 -17.99
C LEU A 186 -6.49 -2.81 -16.69
N LYS A 187 -5.80 -2.74 -15.55
CA LYS A 187 -6.45 -2.73 -14.25
C LYS A 187 -7.12 -1.37 -14.05
N ALA A 188 -8.34 -1.39 -13.54
CA ALA A 188 -9.02 -0.21 -13.02
C ALA A 188 -9.49 -0.46 -11.58
N THR A 189 -9.33 0.52 -10.71
CA THR A 189 -9.87 0.50 -9.36
C THR A 189 -11.18 1.28 -9.34
N ILE A 190 -12.24 0.63 -8.89
CA ILE A 190 -13.57 1.23 -8.66
C ILE A 190 -13.65 1.56 -7.17
N CYS A 191 -14.01 2.79 -6.85
CA CYS A 191 -14.27 3.25 -5.49
C CYS A 191 -15.77 3.42 -5.29
N CYS A 192 -16.30 2.88 -4.19
CA CYS A 192 -17.71 3.00 -3.84
C CYS A 192 -17.85 3.58 -2.43
N ASP A 193 -18.95 4.30 -2.21
CA ASP A 193 -19.35 4.71 -0.86
C ASP A 193 -19.59 3.47 0.00
N ASN A 194 -18.99 3.43 1.18
CA ASN A 194 -19.12 2.34 2.14
C ASN A 194 -19.56 2.82 3.52
N GLY A 195 -20.26 3.95 3.58
CA GLY A 195 -20.79 4.50 4.83
C GLY A 195 -19.77 5.16 5.72
N PHE A 196 -19.83 4.91 7.02
CA PHE A 196 -19.03 5.60 8.04
C PHE A 196 -18.41 4.61 9.01
N MET A 197 -17.10 4.69 9.20
CA MET A 197 -16.40 3.96 10.23
C MET A 197 -16.38 4.77 11.52
N GLY A 198 -16.90 4.17 12.59
CA GLY A 198 -16.58 4.60 13.94
C GLY A 198 -15.33 3.86 14.41
N GLU A 199 -14.38 4.58 14.98
CA GLU A 199 -13.23 4.01 15.66
C GLU A 199 -13.03 4.72 16.97
N ALA A 200 -12.89 3.93 18.06
CA ALA A 200 -12.66 4.49 19.39
C ALA A 200 -11.79 3.55 20.23
N GLU A 201 -11.08 4.13 21.19
CA GLU A 201 -10.18 3.38 22.04
C GLU A 201 -10.12 3.94 23.46
N ILE A 202 -9.80 3.06 24.42
CA ILE A 202 -9.54 3.38 25.81
C ILE A 202 -8.41 2.49 26.33
N SER A 203 -7.57 3.01 27.21
CA SER A 203 -6.40 2.33 27.74
C SER A 203 -6.57 1.90 29.18
N TYR A 204 -5.92 0.79 29.55
CA TYR A 204 -5.82 0.24 30.89
C TYR A 204 -4.36 -0.11 31.17
N ALA A 205 -3.80 0.38 32.27
CA ALA A 205 -2.41 0.12 32.64
C ALA A 205 -2.29 -0.29 34.13
N GLY A 206 -1.14 -0.88 34.47
CA GLY A 206 -0.82 -1.33 35.81
C GLY A 206 -1.50 -2.65 36.23
N PRO A 207 -1.66 -2.90 37.53
CA PRO A 207 -2.15 -4.18 38.04
C PRO A 207 -3.47 -4.61 37.40
N ASN A 208 -3.53 -5.86 36.93
CA ASN A 208 -4.73 -6.47 36.31
C ASN A 208 -5.22 -5.76 35.03
N ALA A 209 -4.37 -5.06 34.33
CA ALA A 209 -4.72 -4.26 33.14
C ALA A 209 -5.31 -5.11 32.01
N LEU A 210 -4.74 -6.30 31.73
CA LEU A 210 -5.22 -7.19 30.67
C LEU A 210 -6.66 -7.66 30.94
N ALA A 211 -6.96 -8.08 32.17
CA ALA A 211 -8.32 -8.52 32.52
C ALA A 211 -9.34 -7.38 32.41
N ARG A 212 -8.96 -6.16 32.83
CA ARG A 212 -9.82 -4.97 32.68
C ARG A 212 -10.03 -4.60 31.21
N ALA A 213 -9.01 -4.71 30.38
CA ALA A 213 -9.13 -4.48 28.95
C ALA A 213 -10.06 -5.50 28.28
N LYS A 214 -9.95 -6.79 28.64
CA LYS A 214 -10.86 -7.86 28.16
C LYS A 214 -12.31 -7.55 28.55
N LEU A 215 -12.56 -7.26 29.82
CA LEU A 215 -13.89 -6.90 30.32
C LEU A 215 -14.46 -5.66 29.60
N ALA A 216 -13.62 -4.64 29.31
CA ALA A 216 -14.06 -3.47 28.55
C ALA A 216 -14.52 -3.85 27.13
N GLY A 217 -13.80 -4.73 26.45
CA GLY A 217 -14.18 -5.25 25.13
C GLY A 217 -15.50 -6.03 25.16
N GLU A 218 -15.72 -6.85 26.19
CA GLU A 218 -16.97 -7.58 26.41
C GLU A 218 -18.14 -6.60 26.63
N VAL A 219 -17.98 -5.62 27.52
CA VAL A 219 -19.00 -4.59 27.81
C VAL A 219 -19.38 -3.84 26.53
N ILE A 220 -18.42 -3.42 25.71
CA ILE A 220 -18.72 -2.73 24.44
C ILE A 220 -19.49 -3.67 23.49
N SER A 221 -19.06 -4.91 23.35
CA SER A 221 -19.72 -5.87 22.47
C SER A 221 -21.19 -6.08 22.86
N GLU A 222 -21.48 -6.24 24.15
CA GLU A 222 -22.84 -6.36 24.67
C GLU A 222 -23.64 -5.07 24.47
N ARG A 223 -23.05 -3.90 24.73
CA ARG A 223 -23.71 -2.60 24.55
C ARG A 223 -24.14 -2.36 23.12
N ILE A 224 -23.28 -2.66 22.14
CA ILE A 224 -23.59 -2.54 20.71
C ILE A 224 -24.75 -3.46 20.32
N GLN A 225 -24.82 -4.68 20.87
CA GLN A 225 -25.93 -5.59 20.67
C GLN A 225 -27.24 -5.05 21.29
N ILE A 226 -27.20 -4.54 22.50
CA ILE A 226 -28.37 -3.94 23.21
C ILE A 226 -28.93 -2.75 22.41
N LEU A 227 -28.07 -1.93 21.83
CA LEU A 227 -28.45 -0.80 20.99
C LEU A 227 -28.97 -1.22 19.60
N GLY A 228 -28.85 -2.49 19.22
CA GLY A 228 -29.28 -3.00 17.93
C GLY A 228 -28.48 -2.41 16.75
N LEU A 229 -27.26 -1.97 16.98
CA LEU A 229 -26.40 -1.41 15.93
C LEU A 229 -25.92 -2.53 15.02
N GLN A 230 -26.40 -2.53 13.77
CA GLN A 230 -26.08 -3.51 12.74
C GLN A 230 -24.76 -3.13 12.07
N GLY A 231 -23.64 -3.65 12.56
CA GLY A 231 -22.29 -3.46 12.00
C GLY A 231 -21.40 -4.60 12.40
N GLN A 232 -20.40 -4.91 11.57
CA GLN A 232 -19.38 -5.90 11.94
C GLN A 232 -18.42 -5.22 12.93
N LEU A 233 -18.70 -5.41 14.23
CA LEU A 233 -17.86 -4.88 15.30
C LEU A 233 -16.57 -5.69 15.38
N ARG A 234 -15.43 -4.98 15.33
CA ARG A 234 -14.11 -5.52 15.64
C ARG A 234 -13.64 -4.93 16.98
N VAL A 235 -13.27 -5.80 17.90
CA VAL A 235 -12.69 -5.43 19.20
C VAL A 235 -11.31 -6.03 19.28
N GLU A 236 -10.32 -5.20 19.52
CA GLU A 236 -8.92 -5.58 19.62
C GLU A 236 -8.32 -5.06 20.93
N ILE A 237 -7.36 -5.83 21.47
CA ILE A 237 -6.54 -5.37 22.58
C ILE A 237 -5.12 -5.16 22.09
N ILE A 238 -4.78 -3.92 21.78
CA ILE A 238 -3.43 -3.53 21.39
C ILE A 238 -2.49 -3.79 22.57
N GLY A 239 -1.38 -4.47 22.31
CA GLY A 239 -0.49 -5.02 23.32
C GLY A 239 -0.72 -6.50 23.61
N ALA A 240 -1.85 -7.08 23.14
CA ALA A 240 -2.20 -8.49 23.32
C ALA A 240 -2.46 -9.23 22.00
N GLY A 241 -1.92 -8.76 20.87
CA GLY A 241 -1.98 -9.47 19.59
C GLY A 241 -2.97 -8.91 18.57
N SER A 242 -3.08 -7.60 18.45
CA SER A 242 -4.04 -6.94 17.56
C SER A 242 -3.69 -6.97 16.06
N VAL A 243 -2.44 -7.23 15.68
CA VAL A 243 -2.00 -7.20 14.26
C VAL A 243 -2.05 -8.58 13.62
N HIS A 244 -1.57 -9.61 14.30
CA HIS A 244 -1.41 -10.95 13.74
C HIS A 244 -2.23 -12.03 14.44
N PHE A 245 -2.77 -11.76 15.64
CA PHE A 245 -3.48 -12.76 16.43
C PHE A 245 -4.88 -12.26 16.78
N SER A 246 -5.88 -13.10 16.56
CA SER A 246 -7.17 -12.93 17.21
C SER A 246 -7.04 -13.28 18.71
N MET A 247 -7.88 -12.70 19.55
CA MET A 247 -7.93 -13.03 20.99
C MET A 247 -8.25 -14.50 21.28
N ASP A 248 -8.82 -15.21 20.30
CA ASP A 248 -9.23 -16.62 20.39
C ASP A 248 -8.13 -17.60 20.00
N GLU A 249 -7.07 -17.11 19.36
CA GLU A 249 -5.91 -17.97 19.04
C GLU A 249 -5.03 -18.04 20.29
N SER A 250 -4.98 -19.23 20.89
CA SER A 250 -4.11 -19.56 22.00
C SER A 250 -2.64 -19.46 21.58
N SER A 251 -2.11 -18.24 21.56
CA SER A 251 -0.68 -18.04 21.44
C SER A 251 -0.03 -18.58 22.72
N SER A 252 1.05 -19.35 22.58
CA SER A 252 1.90 -19.80 23.68
C SER A 252 2.61 -18.66 24.43
N TYR A 253 2.25 -17.41 24.15
CA TYR A 253 2.78 -16.21 24.78
C TYR A 253 1.98 -15.87 26.03
N GLU A 254 2.58 -16.02 27.19
CA GLU A 254 2.03 -15.48 28.44
C GLU A 254 2.14 -13.96 28.40
N LEU A 255 0.99 -13.28 28.22
CA LEU A 255 0.93 -11.83 28.26
C LEU A 255 0.98 -11.35 29.70
N PRO A 256 1.79 -10.32 30.03
CA PRO A 256 1.83 -9.78 31.37
C PRO A 256 0.48 -9.19 31.78
N ASN A 257 0.00 -9.56 32.98
CA ASN A 257 -1.31 -9.09 33.44
C ASN A 257 -1.30 -7.61 33.87
N ASP A 258 -0.14 -7.04 34.13
CA ASP A 258 0.12 -5.67 34.58
C ASP A 258 0.78 -4.77 33.51
N GLY A 259 0.57 -5.09 32.25
CA GLY A 259 1.05 -4.32 31.10
C GLY A 259 0.32 -3.00 30.87
N ASP A 260 0.51 -2.44 29.71
CA ASP A 260 -0.23 -1.29 29.15
C ASP A 260 -1.01 -1.78 27.93
N TYR A 261 -2.32 -1.81 28.02
CA TYR A 261 -3.21 -2.35 27.02
C TYR A 261 -4.22 -1.30 26.56
N ARG A 262 -4.48 -1.28 25.26
CA ARG A 262 -5.48 -0.40 24.68
C ARG A 262 -6.56 -1.21 23.99
N VAL A 263 -7.80 -1.05 24.45
CA VAL A 263 -8.97 -1.60 23.76
C VAL A 263 -9.30 -0.68 22.61
N ARG A 264 -9.24 -1.18 21.38
CA ARG A 264 -9.67 -0.49 20.18
C ARG A 264 -10.91 -1.18 19.62
N THR A 265 -11.93 -0.41 19.33
CA THR A 265 -13.14 -0.88 18.67
C THR A 265 -13.33 -0.16 17.35
N SER A 266 -13.75 -0.88 16.32
CA SER A 266 -14.09 -0.29 15.04
C SER A 266 -15.26 -1.03 14.39
N ALA A 267 -16.12 -0.30 13.69
CA ALA A 267 -17.18 -0.86 12.87
C ALA A 267 -17.61 0.13 11.79
N ILE A 268 -18.08 -0.39 10.66
CA ILE A 268 -18.65 0.41 9.58
C ILE A 268 -20.17 0.37 9.68
N TYR A 269 -20.80 1.53 9.56
CA TYR A 269 -22.24 1.72 9.61
C TYR A 269 -22.75 2.52 8.41
N PRO A 270 -23.98 2.28 7.95
CA PRO A 270 -24.55 3.03 6.84
C PRO A 270 -24.74 4.52 7.13
N LYS A 271 -24.92 4.89 8.40
CA LYS A 271 -25.18 6.28 8.81
C LYS A 271 -24.18 6.78 9.84
N ARG A 272 -23.74 8.03 9.66
CA ARG A 272 -22.77 8.69 10.55
C ARG A 272 -23.15 8.66 12.03
N TYR A 273 -24.46 8.83 12.35
CA TYR A 273 -24.89 8.83 13.74
C TYR A 273 -24.75 7.46 14.42
N GLN A 274 -24.89 6.35 13.67
CA GLN A 274 -24.68 5.00 14.20
C GLN A 274 -23.22 4.76 14.56
N ALA A 275 -22.32 5.19 13.68
CA ALA A 275 -20.89 5.16 13.96
C ALA A 275 -20.53 6.02 15.19
N GLN A 276 -21.17 7.20 15.33
CA GLN A 276 -20.98 8.07 16.48
C GLN A 276 -21.50 7.42 17.78
N GLN A 277 -22.66 6.75 17.75
CA GLN A 277 -23.19 6.01 18.90
C GLN A 277 -22.20 4.95 19.40
N MET A 278 -21.56 4.19 18.50
CA MET A 278 -20.53 3.23 18.89
C MET A 278 -19.34 3.92 19.56
N VAL A 279 -18.88 5.05 19.02
CA VAL A 279 -17.80 5.85 19.61
C VAL A 279 -18.19 6.33 21.02
N ASP A 280 -19.43 6.82 21.20
CA ASP A 280 -19.93 7.33 22.47
C ASP A 280 -20.01 6.21 23.52
N GLU A 281 -20.36 4.98 23.14
CA GLU A 281 -20.34 3.83 24.06
C GLU A 281 -18.94 3.52 24.59
N VAL A 282 -17.90 3.61 23.76
CA VAL A 282 -16.51 3.47 24.23
C VAL A 282 -16.12 4.59 25.18
N MET A 283 -16.51 5.83 24.87
CA MET A 283 -16.24 6.97 25.74
C MET A 283 -16.99 6.87 27.08
N SER A 284 -18.16 6.23 27.13
CA SER A 284 -18.92 6.00 28.34
C SER A 284 -18.19 5.09 29.34
N LEU A 285 -17.22 4.29 28.90
CA LEU A 285 -16.44 3.40 29.78
C LEU A 285 -15.63 4.15 30.85
N TYR A 286 -15.41 5.46 30.71
CA TYR A 286 -14.83 6.27 31.79
C TYR A 286 -15.61 6.18 33.11
N CYS A 287 -16.94 6.06 33.03
CA CYS A 287 -17.81 6.02 34.19
C CYS A 287 -18.59 4.70 34.31
N CYS A 288 -18.76 3.97 33.20
CA CYS A 288 -19.61 2.78 33.11
C CYS A 288 -18.81 1.50 32.80
N GLY A 289 -17.51 1.56 32.72
CA GLY A 289 -16.61 0.45 32.39
C GLY A 289 -15.79 -0.04 33.58
N PRO A 290 -14.80 -0.91 33.31
CA PRO A 290 -13.85 -1.37 34.31
C PRO A 290 -13.05 -0.23 34.95
N ALA A 291 -12.54 -0.47 36.16
CA ALA A 291 -11.80 0.54 36.92
C ALA A 291 -10.56 1.09 36.17
N ALA A 292 -10.32 2.40 36.35
CA ALA A 292 -9.13 3.11 35.87
C ALA A 292 -8.88 3.06 34.35
N GLY A 293 -9.94 3.10 33.56
CA GLY A 293 -9.83 3.39 32.13
C GLY A 293 -9.38 4.83 31.88
N GLY A 294 -8.53 5.05 30.91
CA GLY A 294 -7.97 6.37 30.61
C GLY A 294 -7.55 6.52 29.14
N GLY A 295 -7.25 7.77 28.73
CA GLY A 295 -6.76 8.06 27.39
C GLY A 295 -7.78 7.76 26.27
N GLY A 296 -9.08 7.78 26.59
CA GLY A 296 -10.14 7.52 25.62
C GLY A 296 -10.15 8.54 24.50
N ARG A 297 -10.30 8.07 23.26
CA ARG A 297 -10.45 8.88 22.05
C ARG A 297 -11.24 8.13 21.00
N GLY A 298 -11.88 8.87 20.12
CA GLY A 298 -12.63 8.27 19.02
C GLY A 298 -13.02 9.29 17.97
N TYR A 299 -13.31 8.79 16.79
CA TYR A 299 -13.69 9.60 15.64
C TYR A 299 -14.54 8.80 14.66
N VAL A 300 -15.23 9.52 13.80
CA VAL A 300 -16.04 8.96 12.71
C VAL A 300 -15.55 9.49 11.39
N THR A 301 -15.18 8.59 10.48
CA THR A 301 -14.72 8.91 9.14
C THR A 301 -15.61 8.30 8.06
N PRO A 302 -15.88 9.01 6.94
CA PRO A 302 -16.49 8.38 5.78
C PRO A 302 -15.57 7.28 5.25
N GLN A 303 -16.16 6.21 4.75
CA GLN A 303 -15.43 5.06 4.21
C GLN A 303 -15.73 4.87 2.73
N SER A 304 -14.70 4.43 2.02
CA SER A 304 -14.82 3.95 0.65
C SER A 304 -14.34 2.52 0.57
N SER A 305 -15.08 1.68 -0.09
CA SER A 305 -14.61 0.36 -0.52
C SER A 305 -14.02 0.45 -1.93
N THR A 306 -13.07 -0.42 -2.22
CA THR A 306 -12.45 -0.52 -3.54
C THR A 306 -12.51 -1.94 -4.07
N ALA A 307 -12.65 -2.07 -5.38
CA ALA A 307 -12.37 -3.32 -6.06
C ALA A 307 -11.73 -3.08 -7.42
N SER A 308 -11.11 -4.11 -7.95
CA SER A 308 -10.39 -4.08 -9.20
C SER A 308 -11.19 -4.75 -10.30
N ILE A 309 -11.17 -4.15 -11.48
CA ILE A 309 -11.69 -4.73 -12.72
C ILE A 309 -10.65 -4.68 -13.83
N LEU A 310 -10.83 -5.45 -14.87
CA LEU A 310 -9.98 -5.42 -16.05
C LEU A 310 -10.75 -4.80 -17.25
N VAL A 311 -10.25 -3.69 -17.77
CA VAL A 311 -10.82 -2.90 -18.87
C VAL A 311 -10.04 -3.09 -20.16
N SER A 312 -10.73 -3.13 -21.30
CA SER A 312 -10.05 -3.17 -22.61
C SER A 312 -9.26 -1.89 -22.89
N ARG A 313 -8.07 -2.02 -23.48
CA ARG A 313 -7.28 -0.87 -23.96
C ARG A 313 -7.98 -0.07 -25.02
N GLU A 314 -8.83 -0.71 -25.84
CA GLU A 314 -9.60 -0.06 -26.92
C GLU A 314 -10.57 0.99 -26.37
N VAL A 315 -11.07 0.76 -25.15
CA VAL A 315 -11.96 1.73 -24.47
C VAL A 315 -11.15 2.87 -23.83
N VAL A 316 -9.94 2.56 -23.31
CA VAL A 316 -9.16 3.50 -22.48
C VAL A 316 -8.28 4.41 -23.34
N ASN A 317 -7.47 3.84 -24.23
CA ASN A 317 -6.42 4.57 -24.95
C ASN A 317 -6.93 5.78 -25.76
N PRO A 318 -8.07 5.72 -26.46
CA PRO A 318 -8.58 6.87 -27.20
C PRO A 318 -8.98 8.06 -26.33
N ASN A 319 -9.19 7.81 -25.03
CA ASN A 319 -9.66 8.82 -24.08
C ASN A 319 -8.52 9.46 -23.26
N VAL A 320 -7.27 9.02 -23.43
CA VAL A 320 -6.12 9.62 -22.77
C VAL A 320 -5.75 10.93 -23.45
N GLN A 321 -5.74 12.03 -22.71
CA GLN A 321 -5.48 13.37 -23.22
C GLN A 321 -4.28 14.00 -22.48
N ILE A 322 -3.40 14.66 -23.22
CA ILE A 322 -2.29 15.45 -22.70
C ILE A 322 -2.64 16.93 -22.90
N LYS A 323 -2.69 17.69 -21.82
CA LYS A 323 -2.85 19.16 -21.84
C LYS A 323 -1.53 19.79 -21.47
N ILE A 324 -1.06 20.71 -22.29
CA ILE A 324 0.08 21.58 -21.98
C ILE A 324 -0.50 22.88 -21.43
N LEU A 325 0.02 23.33 -20.27
CA LEU A 325 -0.43 24.53 -19.57
C LEU A 325 0.61 25.65 -19.74
#